data_ed9521baf9e04972e38016bbc817c13b
#
_entry.id   ed9521baf9e04972e38016bbc817c13b
#
_cell.length_a   1.000
_cell.length_b   1.000
_cell.length_c   1.000
_cell.angle_alpha   90.00
_cell.angle_beta   90.00
_cell.angle_gamma   90.00
#
_symmetry.space_group_name_H-M   'P 1'
#
loop_
_entity.id
_entity.type
_entity.pdbx_description
1 polymer ?
#
loop_
_entity_poly.entity_id
_entity_poly.type
_entity_poly.pdbx_seq_one_letter_code
_entity_poly.pdbx_strand_id
1 'polypeptide(L)'
;MKTILRNLLSVLRRFKMATLLNVLGLSVAFSAFILIMMQVEYDQNFDRGYTDTESIFRVEAMFEDGGQAVICRPLADAFIQSSPHIVAGTLANPWGGDLFFSVEENGVRNTFKEQCINVYPEFTKVFDFKFQEGNPEALQEPNVVLLPQSMAQKFFGNQSAVGKQLKFENGDHLTVGGVYKDYPRNSSVRNCIYQKMDPKENAQSWGNWNYIFYIRLDNPKNVEGLFENFKAHFDPALIKDNSFSWGGSGMTFRINPLPDVHYTTDVKYDQTPKASRQTLMILFAIAIVIVVIAGINFTNFSTALTPMRIKSINTQKVLGGKESVIRFALILEAVLISIISYLLGLLLVYIAGKTEIASLINADISLSMHIGLVLATAFISIATGFLAGIYPAYYMTSFPPALVLKGSFGLSPKGRQLRNALIGVQYVASFGLIIGATFMYLQNYYMQNTPLGYDKDCLLYTSPSPRDCS
;
A
#
# COMPACT_ATOMS: atom_id res chain seq x y z
N MET A 1 19.68 -9.48 -36.25
CA MET A 1 19.05 -8.35 -35.51
C MET A 1 18.63 -7.20 -36.40
N LYS A 2 19.48 -6.59 -37.26
CA LYS A 2 19.10 -5.47 -38.17
C LYS A 2 17.85 -5.77 -39.04
N THR A 3 17.75 -6.99 -39.60
CA THR A 3 16.62 -7.40 -40.45
C THR A 3 15.30 -7.51 -39.66
N ILE A 4 15.33 -8.00 -38.42
CA ILE A 4 14.16 -8.13 -37.54
C ILE A 4 13.64 -6.74 -37.14
N LEU A 5 14.53 -5.84 -36.75
CA LEU A 5 14.18 -4.46 -36.41
C LEU A 5 13.58 -3.70 -37.60
N ARG A 6 14.15 -3.91 -38.81
CA ARG A 6 13.62 -3.34 -40.04
C ARG A 6 12.24 -3.88 -40.40
N ASN A 7 12.03 -5.18 -40.18
CA ASN A 7 10.73 -5.81 -40.38
C ASN A 7 9.70 -5.29 -39.38
N LEU A 8 10.07 -5.16 -38.08
CA LEU A 8 9.22 -4.55 -37.06
C LEU A 8 8.78 -3.14 -37.44
N LEU A 9 9.74 -2.27 -37.83
CA LEU A 9 9.45 -0.90 -38.27
C LEU A 9 8.55 -0.87 -39.53
N SER A 10 8.74 -1.80 -40.43
CA SER A 10 7.89 -1.93 -41.63
C SER A 10 6.47 -2.35 -41.26
N VAL A 11 6.29 -3.27 -40.29
CA VAL A 11 4.97 -3.70 -39.80
C VAL A 11 4.28 -2.57 -39.05
N LEU A 12 5.00 -1.89 -38.15
CA LEU A 12 4.52 -0.71 -37.41
C LEU A 12 4.00 0.39 -38.39
N ARG A 13 4.73 0.64 -39.48
CA ARG A 13 4.35 1.64 -40.46
C ARG A 13 3.17 1.19 -41.35
N ARG A 14 3.06 -0.11 -41.63
CA ARG A 14 2.01 -0.65 -42.53
C ARG A 14 0.69 -0.87 -41.82
N PHE A 15 0.71 -1.23 -40.51
CA PHE A 15 -0.48 -1.56 -39.71
C PHE A 15 -0.62 -0.62 -38.51
N LYS A 16 -0.43 0.68 -38.73
CA LYS A 16 -0.35 1.71 -37.71
C LYS A 16 -1.45 1.62 -36.64
N MET A 17 -2.71 1.55 -37.07
CA MET A 17 -3.86 1.56 -36.14
C MET A 17 -3.93 0.28 -35.28
N ALA A 18 -3.75 -0.90 -35.90
CA ALA A 18 -3.82 -2.16 -35.17
C ALA A 18 -2.66 -2.29 -34.17
N THR A 19 -1.46 -1.88 -34.56
CA THR A 19 -0.29 -1.89 -33.68
C THR A 19 -0.44 -0.87 -32.57
N LEU A 20 -0.92 0.33 -32.88
CA LEU A 20 -1.17 1.37 -31.86
C LEU A 20 -2.18 0.90 -30.83
N LEU A 21 -3.31 0.31 -31.25
CA LEU A 21 -4.32 -0.23 -30.32
C LEU A 21 -3.76 -1.35 -29.44
N ASN A 22 -2.92 -2.24 -30.00
CA ASN A 22 -2.25 -3.27 -29.23
C ASN A 22 -1.28 -2.70 -28.20
N VAL A 23 -0.43 -1.76 -28.63
CA VAL A 23 0.54 -1.11 -27.74
C VAL A 23 -0.16 -0.36 -26.62
N LEU A 24 -1.19 0.44 -26.95
CA LEU A 24 -1.96 1.18 -25.94
C LEU A 24 -2.69 0.24 -24.98
N GLY A 25 -3.36 -0.80 -25.50
CA GLY A 25 -4.08 -1.77 -24.68
C GLY A 25 -3.17 -2.50 -23.69
N LEU A 26 -2.01 -2.99 -24.17
CA LEU A 26 -1.01 -3.60 -23.30
C LEU A 26 -0.38 -2.61 -22.31
N SER A 27 -0.15 -1.35 -22.75
CA SER A 27 0.45 -0.33 -21.86
C SER A 27 -0.48 0.02 -20.70
N VAL A 28 -1.77 0.21 -20.97
CA VAL A 28 -2.77 0.44 -19.92
C VAL A 28 -2.89 -0.77 -19.00
N ALA A 29 -2.86 -1.99 -19.55
CA ALA A 29 -2.93 -3.20 -18.73
C ALA A 29 -1.70 -3.36 -17.82
N PHE A 30 -0.48 -3.12 -18.34
CA PHE A 30 0.73 -3.17 -17.51
C PHE A 30 0.77 -2.05 -16.48
N SER A 31 0.32 -0.83 -16.81
CA SER A 31 0.24 0.25 -15.84
C SER A 31 -0.75 -0.05 -14.72
N ALA A 32 -1.94 -0.55 -15.04
CA ALA A 32 -2.94 -0.97 -14.06
C ALA A 32 -2.42 -2.12 -13.16
N PHE A 33 -1.76 -3.11 -13.78
CA PHE A 33 -1.12 -4.20 -13.04
C PHE A 33 -0.09 -3.67 -12.03
N ILE A 34 0.80 -2.77 -12.46
CA ILE A 34 1.84 -2.19 -11.59
C ILE A 34 1.20 -1.43 -10.43
N LEU A 35 0.22 -0.56 -10.70
CA LEU A 35 -0.45 0.23 -9.67
C LEU A 35 -1.17 -0.66 -8.64
N ILE A 36 -1.88 -1.70 -9.09
CA ILE A 36 -2.53 -2.66 -8.20
C ILE A 36 -1.49 -3.41 -7.37
N MET A 37 -0.40 -3.85 -7.99
CA MET A 37 0.65 -4.59 -7.28
C MET A 37 1.43 -3.71 -6.30
N MET A 38 1.59 -2.41 -6.55
CA MET A 38 2.13 -1.46 -5.57
C MET A 38 1.25 -1.39 -4.32
N GLN A 39 -0.08 -1.34 -4.48
CA GLN A 39 -1.00 -1.39 -3.35
C GLN A 39 -0.93 -2.74 -2.61
N VAL A 40 -0.87 -3.84 -3.34
CA VAL A 40 -0.72 -5.19 -2.74
C VAL A 40 0.59 -5.30 -1.95
N GLU A 41 1.70 -4.81 -2.51
CA GLU A 41 3.01 -4.79 -1.85
C GLU A 41 3.00 -3.90 -0.60
N TYR A 42 2.34 -2.73 -0.66
CA TYR A 42 2.16 -1.84 0.47
C TYR A 42 1.46 -2.54 1.64
N ASP A 43 0.32 -3.18 1.38
CA ASP A 43 -0.46 -3.85 2.41
C ASP A 43 0.24 -5.13 2.93
N GLN A 44 0.88 -5.92 2.06
CA GLN A 44 1.58 -7.14 2.45
C GLN A 44 2.83 -6.86 3.31
N ASN A 45 3.48 -5.74 3.08
CA ASN A 45 4.68 -5.34 3.80
C ASN A 45 4.40 -4.30 4.89
N PHE A 46 3.13 -4.13 5.29
CA PHE A 46 2.78 -3.21 6.37
C PHE A 46 3.45 -3.65 7.68
N ASP A 47 4.11 -2.70 8.34
CA ASP A 47 4.88 -2.90 9.59
C ASP A 47 6.00 -3.96 9.52
N ARG A 48 6.48 -4.32 8.33
CA ARG A 48 7.59 -5.28 8.19
C ARG A 48 8.98 -4.62 8.09
N GLY A 49 9.05 -3.31 8.23
CA GLY A 49 10.29 -2.53 8.11
C GLY A 49 11.13 -2.42 9.40
N TYR A 50 10.64 -2.93 10.54
CA TYR A 50 11.34 -2.86 11.82
C TYR A 50 12.30 -4.04 12.00
N THR A 51 13.33 -3.84 12.84
CA THR A 51 14.18 -4.93 13.28
C THR A 51 13.39 -5.85 14.19
N ASP A 52 13.40 -7.17 13.90
CA ASP A 52 12.66 -8.18 14.66
C ASP A 52 11.18 -7.85 14.85
N THR A 53 10.50 -7.46 13.77
CA THR A 53 9.08 -7.11 13.78
C THR A 53 8.20 -8.18 14.44
N GLU A 54 8.57 -9.45 14.32
CA GLU A 54 7.84 -10.58 14.90
C GLU A 54 7.89 -10.58 16.45
N SER A 55 8.83 -9.86 17.06
CA SER A 55 8.92 -9.68 18.51
C SER A 55 8.10 -8.49 19.02
N ILE A 56 7.47 -7.71 18.16
CA ILE A 56 6.66 -6.55 18.52
C ILE A 56 5.18 -6.92 18.43
N PHE A 57 4.46 -6.62 19.50
CA PHE A 57 3.03 -6.92 19.62
C PHE A 57 2.25 -5.68 20.06
N ARG A 58 1.02 -5.57 19.57
CA ARG A 58 0.03 -4.65 20.12
C ARG A 58 -0.88 -5.43 21.07
N VAL A 59 -1.10 -4.88 22.27
CA VAL A 59 -2.02 -5.45 23.25
C VAL A 59 -3.38 -4.76 23.11
N GLU A 60 -4.42 -5.53 22.88
CA GLU A 60 -5.79 -5.08 22.64
C GLU A 60 -6.71 -5.64 23.71
N ALA A 61 -7.60 -4.82 24.25
CA ALA A 61 -8.60 -5.27 25.20
C ALA A 61 -9.82 -5.83 24.47
N MET A 62 -10.19 -7.08 24.79
CA MET A 62 -11.32 -7.78 24.21
C MET A 62 -12.43 -7.92 25.23
N PHE A 63 -13.64 -7.47 24.86
CA PHE A 63 -14.87 -7.56 25.66
C PHE A 63 -15.90 -8.42 24.93
N GLU A 64 -16.99 -8.77 25.59
CA GLU A 64 -18.09 -9.54 24.99
C GLU A 64 -18.73 -8.83 23.77
N ASP A 65 -18.75 -7.49 23.76
CA ASP A 65 -19.32 -6.66 22.70
C ASP A 65 -18.31 -6.20 21.64
N GLY A 66 -17.07 -6.70 21.68
CA GLY A 66 -16.00 -6.41 20.72
C GLY A 66 -14.68 -5.95 21.36
N GLY A 67 -13.68 -5.78 20.52
CA GLY A 67 -12.34 -5.36 20.93
C GLY A 67 -12.15 -3.84 20.91
N GLN A 68 -11.17 -3.37 21.68
CA GLN A 68 -10.66 -2.00 21.68
C GLN A 68 -9.13 -1.99 21.49
N ALA A 69 -8.66 -1.09 20.61
CA ALA A 69 -7.22 -0.90 20.40
C ALA A 69 -6.54 -0.10 21.51
N VAL A 70 -7.34 0.54 22.36
CA VAL A 70 -6.88 1.42 23.43
C VAL A 70 -7.00 0.76 24.79
N ILE A 71 -6.11 1.17 25.71
CA ILE A 71 -6.03 0.68 27.07
C ILE A 71 -5.83 1.85 28.04
N CYS A 72 -6.14 1.66 29.30
CA CYS A 72 -5.81 2.63 30.36
C CYS A 72 -4.37 2.44 30.84
N ARG A 73 -3.75 3.53 31.26
CA ARG A 73 -2.34 3.57 31.63
C ARG A 73 -1.97 2.66 32.80
N PRO A 74 -2.71 2.64 33.95
CA PRO A 74 -2.36 1.77 35.07
C PRO A 74 -2.34 0.28 34.72
N LEU A 75 -3.26 -0.14 33.83
CA LEU A 75 -3.36 -1.53 33.39
C LEU A 75 -2.17 -1.92 32.50
N ALA A 76 -1.75 -1.04 31.59
CA ALA A 76 -0.58 -1.25 30.76
C ALA A 76 0.71 -1.31 31.60
N ASP A 77 0.86 -0.40 32.57
CA ASP A 77 2.02 -0.38 33.48
C ASP A 77 2.12 -1.69 34.32
N ALA A 78 0.98 -2.18 34.82
CA ALA A 78 0.91 -3.46 35.53
C ALA A 78 1.26 -4.63 34.59
N PHE A 79 0.80 -4.60 33.35
CA PHE A 79 1.10 -5.64 32.36
C PHE A 79 2.59 -5.67 31.98
N ILE A 80 3.22 -4.52 31.78
CA ILE A 80 4.65 -4.42 31.48
C ILE A 80 5.48 -5.07 32.58
N GLN A 81 5.09 -4.87 33.85
CA GLN A 81 5.80 -5.40 35.00
C GLN A 81 5.51 -6.88 35.29
N SER A 82 4.54 -7.50 34.64
CA SER A 82 4.07 -8.85 34.95
C SER A 82 4.99 -9.97 34.46
N SER A 83 5.89 -9.70 33.50
CA SER A 83 6.74 -10.73 32.92
C SER A 83 8.12 -10.20 32.55
N PRO A 84 9.19 -10.97 32.88
CA PRO A 84 10.55 -10.63 32.48
C PRO A 84 10.79 -10.78 30.97
N HIS A 85 9.90 -11.44 30.25
CA HIS A 85 9.98 -11.60 28.81
C HIS A 85 9.58 -10.33 28.04
N ILE A 86 8.97 -9.35 28.71
CA ILE A 86 8.67 -8.04 28.14
C ILE A 86 9.92 -7.17 28.27
N VAL A 87 10.70 -7.09 27.19
CA VAL A 87 11.95 -6.30 27.14
C VAL A 87 11.68 -4.81 27.19
N ALA A 88 10.60 -4.38 26.53
CA ALA A 88 10.13 -3.01 26.54
C ALA A 88 8.62 -2.96 26.32
N GLY A 89 7.95 -2.05 27.02
CA GLY A 89 6.54 -1.75 26.81
C GLY A 89 6.34 -0.25 26.65
N THR A 90 5.43 0.17 25.80
CA THR A 90 5.20 1.58 25.53
C THR A 90 3.74 1.89 25.28
N LEU A 91 3.36 3.08 25.69
CA LEU A 91 2.08 3.68 25.37
C LEU A 91 2.28 4.84 24.37
N ALA A 92 1.37 4.96 23.45
CA ALA A 92 1.26 6.12 22.56
C ALA A 92 -0.16 6.70 22.68
N ASN A 93 -0.26 8.03 22.81
CA ASN A 93 -1.53 8.73 22.76
C ASN A 93 -1.84 9.08 21.28
N PRO A 94 -2.72 8.33 20.58
CA PRO A 94 -2.98 8.56 19.16
C PRO A 94 -3.84 9.80 18.88
N TRP A 95 -4.40 10.41 19.92
CA TRP A 95 -5.34 11.53 19.84
C TRP A 95 -4.65 12.89 19.78
N GLY A 96 -3.31 12.92 19.75
CA GLY A 96 -2.54 14.14 19.53
C GLY A 96 -2.97 14.79 18.21
N GLY A 97 -3.56 15.98 18.30
CA GLY A 97 -4.05 16.73 17.15
C GLY A 97 -2.91 17.36 16.35
N ASP A 98 -3.30 17.99 15.25
CA ASP A 98 -2.42 18.90 14.53
C ASP A 98 -2.17 20.15 15.38
N LEU A 99 -0.92 20.41 15.69
CA LEU A 99 -0.47 21.51 16.54
C LEU A 99 0.38 22.49 15.72
N PHE A 100 0.42 23.76 16.17
CA PHE A 100 1.22 24.78 15.51
C PHE A 100 2.58 24.93 16.19
N PHE A 101 3.63 24.69 15.44
CA PHE A 101 5.02 24.85 15.86
C PHE A 101 5.66 26.00 15.09
N SER A 102 6.37 26.88 15.78
CA SER A 102 7.07 27.99 15.16
C SER A 102 8.57 27.83 15.35
N VAL A 103 9.29 28.11 14.29
CA VAL A 103 10.77 28.20 14.27
C VAL A 103 11.13 29.62 13.91
N GLU A 104 12.04 30.21 14.69
CA GLU A 104 12.59 31.54 14.40
C GLU A 104 13.98 31.36 13.80
N GLU A 105 14.14 31.82 12.56
CA GLU A 105 15.41 31.80 11.84
C GLU A 105 15.66 33.18 11.22
N ASN A 106 16.81 33.82 11.53
CA ASN A 106 17.20 35.15 11.01
C ASN A 106 16.14 36.26 11.24
N GLY A 107 15.41 36.20 12.38
CA GLY A 107 14.35 37.15 12.70
C GLY A 107 13.04 36.93 11.95
N VAL A 108 12.94 35.86 11.17
CA VAL A 108 11.70 35.41 10.49
C VAL A 108 11.09 34.24 11.25
N ARG A 109 9.83 34.38 11.65
CA ARG A 109 9.08 33.33 12.31
C ARG A 109 8.28 32.53 11.27
N ASN A 110 8.65 31.29 11.09
CA ASN A 110 7.92 30.32 10.27
C ASN A 110 7.05 29.43 11.17
N THR A 111 5.78 29.28 10.84
CA THR A 111 4.84 28.45 11.60
C THR A 111 4.38 27.27 10.74
N PHE A 112 4.44 26.08 11.31
CA PHE A 112 4.10 24.83 10.67
C PHE A 112 3.00 24.13 11.47
N LYS A 113 2.06 23.53 10.76
CA LYS A 113 1.02 22.70 11.34
C LYS A 113 1.45 21.24 11.23
N GLU A 114 1.75 20.61 12.36
CA GLU A 114 2.30 19.26 12.42
C GLU A 114 1.67 18.43 13.54
N GLN A 115 1.66 17.11 13.38
CA GLN A 115 1.18 16.20 14.40
C GLN A 115 2.25 15.96 15.48
N CYS A 116 1.82 15.99 16.74
CA CYS A 116 2.66 15.61 17.89
C CYS A 116 1.97 14.49 18.67
N ILE A 117 2.72 13.44 18.96
CA ILE A 117 2.23 12.26 19.69
C ILE A 117 3.04 12.11 20.99
N ASN A 118 2.33 12.04 22.12
CA ASN A 118 2.92 11.77 23.41
C ASN A 118 3.11 10.26 23.58
N VAL A 119 4.31 9.85 23.92
CA VAL A 119 4.70 8.42 24.07
C VAL A 119 5.52 8.19 25.35
N TYR A 120 5.60 6.95 25.77
CA TYR A 120 6.62 6.57 26.75
C TYR A 120 8.02 6.62 26.11
N PRO A 121 9.08 6.92 26.89
CA PRO A 121 10.46 6.94 26.36
C PRO A 121 10.89 5.63 25.72
N GLU A 122 10.36 4.51 26.18
CA GLU A 122 10.60 3.15 25.67
C GLU A 122 10.07 2.94 24.25
N PHE A 123 9.28 3.86 23.72
CA PHE A 123 8.77 3.82 22.34
C PHE A 123 9.89 3.63 21.32
N THR A 124 11.00 4.32 21.50
CA THR A 124 12.18 4.21 20.64
C THR A 124 12.84 2.83 20.70
N LYS A 125 12.74 2.13 21.85
CA LYS A 125 13.27 0.77 22.03
C LYS A 125 12.33 -0.28 21.45
N VAL A 126 11.01 -0.10 21.61
CA VAL A 126 10.01 -1.03 21.07
C VAL A 126 10.10 -1.08 19.53
N PHE A 127 10.22 0.09 18.87
CA PHE A 127 10.24 0.20 17.41
C PHE A 127 11.64 0.34 16.80
N ASP A 128 12.71 0.23 17.60
CA ASP A 128 14.10 0.30 17.14
C ASP A 128 14.37 1.52 16.24
N PHE A 129 14.15 2.72 16.78
CA PHE A 129 14.35 3.97 16.05
C PHE A 129 15.78 4.13 15.58
N LYS A 130 15.97 4.37 14.28
CA LYS A 130 17.28 4.65 13.69
C LYS A 130 17.50 6.15 13.64
N PHE A 131 18.43 6.63 14.44
CA PHE A 131 18.74 8.06 14.51
C PHE A 131 19.75 8.47 13.45
N GLN A 132 19.55 9.66 12.89
CA GLN A 132 20.48 10.34 12.03
C GLN A 132 21.31 11.38 12.83
N GLU A 133 20.67 12.04 13.80
CA GLU A 133 21.29 12.98 14.73
C GLU A 133 20.70 12.77 16.13
N GLY A 134 21.50 13.00 17.16
CA GLY A 134 21.06 12.80 18.55
C GLY A 134 21.00 11.32 18.94
N ASN A 135 20.22 11.00 19.97
CA ASN A 135 20.09 9.65 20.50
C ASN A 135 18.68 9.38 21.05
N PRO A 136 18.28 8.11 21.22
CA PRO A 136 16.97 7.72 21.75
C PRO A 136 16.73 8.15 23.20
N GLU A 137 17.79 8.26 24.04
CA GLU A 137 17.69 8.66 25.43
C GLU A 137 17.23 10.11 25.61
N ALA A 138 17.38 10.95 24.57
CA ALA A 138 16.91 12.33 24.58
C ALA A 138 15.41 12.45 24.89
N LEU A 139 14.59 11.43 24.53
CA LEU A 139 13.16 11.41 24.85
C LEU A 139 12.88 11.24 26.36
N GLN A 140 13.85 10.90 27.17
CA GLN A 140 13.69 10.83 28.65
C GLN A 140 13.67 12.22 29.28
N GLU A 141 14.27 13.22 28.65
CA GLU A 141 14.33 14.57 29.16
C GLU A 141 12.98 15.30 28.99
N PRO A 142 12.62 16.19 29.94
CA PRO A 142 11.41 17.00 29.82
C PRO A 142 11.57 18.05 28.72
N ASN A 143 10.48 18.38 28.04
CA ASN A 143 10.44 19.38 26.96
C ASN A 143 11.38 19.09 25.77
N VAL A 144 11.73 17.83 25.58
CA VAL A 144 12.51 17.37 24.44
C VAL A 144 11.60 16.61 23.47
N VAL A 145 11.86 16.82 22.18
CA VAL A 145 11.12 16.16 21.09
C VAL A 145 12.05 15.46 20.13
N LEU A 146 11.53 14.42 19.48
CA LEU A 146 12.15 13.76 18.34
C LEU A 146 11.43 14.15 17.06
N LEU A 147 12.19 14.43 16.01
CA LEU A 147 11.67 14.78 14.69
C LEU A 147 12.01 13.72 13.66
N PRO A 148 11.14 13.45 12.69
CA PRO A 148 11.51 12.68 11.50
C PRO A 148 12.45 13.53 10.63
N GLN A 149 13.31 12.87 9.87
CA GLN A 149 14.30 13.52 8.99
C GLN A 149 13.66 14.51 8.02
N SER A 150 12.55 14.14 7.39
CA SER A 150 11.81 15.00 6.46
C SER A 150 11.33 16.30 7.12
N MET A 151 10.87 16.22 8.38
CA MET A 151 10.39 17.37 9.12
C MET A 151 11.55 18.25 9.61
N ALA A 152 12.66 17.65 10.07
CA ALA A 152 13.87 18.38 10.42
C ALA A 152 14.39 19.18 9.22
N GLN A 153 14.40 18.58 8.03
CA GLN A 153 14.77 19.25 6.78
C GLN A 153 13.77 20.37 6.41
N LYS A 154 12.46 20.16 6.62
CA LYS A 154 11.41 21.16 6.38
C LYS A 154 11.57 22.39 7.30
N PHE A 155 11.94 22.18 8.57
CA PHE A 155 12.04 23.24 9.56
C PHE A 155 13.37 23.99 9.51
N PHE A 156 14.47 23.27 9.28
CA PHE A 156 15.83 23.79 9.45
C PHE A 156 16.71 23.67 8.20
N GLY A 157 16.14 23.18 7.07
CA GLY A 157 16.89 22.97 5.85
C GLY A 157 18.01 21.93 6.04
N ASN A 158 19.23 22.29 5.64
CA ASN A 158 20.40 21.41 5.76
C ASN A 158 21.19 21.62 7.06
N GLN A 159 20.68 22.41 8.00
CA GLN A 159 21.35 22.62 9.29
C GLN A 159 20.98 21.52 10.26
N SER A 160 21.89 21.20 11.22
CA SER A 160 21.57 20.29 12.32
C SER A 160 20.36 20.82 13.11
N ALA A 161 19.39 19.94 13.35
CA ALA A 161 18.19 20.27 14.11
C ALA A 161 18.38 20.08 15.61
N VAL A 162 19.31 19.21 16.04
CA VAL A 162 19.53 18.89 17.46
C VAL A 162 19.96 20.13 18.24
N GLY A 163 19.34 20.37 19.39
CA GLY A 163 19.55 21.53 20.25
C GLY A 163 18.76 22.79 19.82
N LYS A 164 18.14 22.82 18.64
CA LYS A 164 17.27 23.92 18.24
C LYS A 164 15.92 23.86 18.97
N GLN A 165 15.29 25.03 19.10
CA GLN A 165 14.01 25.16 19.79
C GLN A 165 12.86 25.30 18.82
N LEU A 166 11.78 24.59 19.13
CA LEU A 166 10.45 24.76 18.55
C LEU A 166 9.59 25.52 19.56
N LYS A 167 8.97 26.61 19.16
CA LYS A 167 8.01 27.31 19.99
C LYS A 167 6.63 26.77 19.73
N PHE A 168 5.98 26.27 20.76
CA PHE A 168 4.63 25.77 20.73
C PHE A 168 3.61 26.92 20.80
N GLU A 169 2.37 26.68 20.37
CA GLU A 169 1.30 27.68 20.31
C GLU A 169 0.99 28.29 21.70
N ASN A 170 1.06 27.51 22.77
CA ASN A 170 0.84 27.95 24.14
C ASN A 170 2.02 28.78 24.73
N GLY A 171 3.10 28.93 23.97
CA GLY A 171 4.29 29.67 24.37
C GLY A 171 5.42 28.82 24.94
N ASP A 172 5.20 27.50 25.15
CA ASP A 172 6.25 26.58 25.59
C ASP A 172 7.33 26.41 24.54
N HIS A 173 8.53 26.12 24.98
CA HIS A 173 9.67 25.84 24.13
C HIS A 173 10.03 24.35 24.25
N LEU A 174 10.09 23.68 23.10
CA LEU A 174 10.50 22.28 23.00
C LEU A 174 11.86 22.23 22.31
N THR A 175 12.80 21.49 22.89
CA THR A 175 14.14 21.33 22.31
C THR A 175 14.19 20.05 21.49
N VAL A 176 14.76 20.14 20.29
CA VAL A 176 14.99 18.96 19.45
C VAL A 176 16.14 18.14 20.03
N GLY A 177 15.85 16.96 20.53
CA GLY A 177 16.83 16.05 21.11
C GLY A 177 17.39 15.01 20.14
N GLY A 178 16.66 14.74 19.05
CA GLY A 178 17.10 13.80 18.04
C GLY A 178 16.29 13.86 16.76
N VAL A 179 16.94 13.43 15.67
CA VAL A 179 16.33 13.29 14.36
C VAL A 179 16.39 11.82 13.98
N TYR A 180 15.24 11.21 13.80
CA TYR A 180 15.14 9.81 13.36
C TYR A 180 14.89 9.72 11.86
N LYS A 181 15.32 8.60 11.24
CA LYS A 181 15.04 8.31 9.84
C LYS A 181 13.55 8.10 9.64
N ASP A 182 13.02 8.65 8.55
CA ASP A 182 11.61 8.47 8.22
C ASP A 182 11.26 6.99 8.06
N TYR A 183 10.13 6.62 8.64
CA TYR A 183 9.51 5.33 8.41
C TYR A 183 8.78 5.33 7.06
N PRO A 184 8.70 4.18 6.39
CA PRO A 184 7.91 4.07 5.18
C PRO A 184 6.42 4.27 5.49
N ARG A 185 5.64 4.66 4.47
CA ARG A 185 4.20 4.94 4.65
C ARG A 185 3.39 3.74 5.14
N ASN A 186 3.86 2.51 4.88
CA ASN A 186 3.26 1.26 5.36
C ASN A 186 3.76 0.89 6.76
N SER A 187 3.63 1.82 7.69
CA SER A 187 4.09 1.67 9.06
C SER A 187 3.07 2.23 10.04
N SER A 188 2.86 1.56 11.17
CA SER A 188 2.08 2.04 12.31
C SER A 188 2.75 3.22 13.01
N VAL A 189 4.08 3.29 12.96
CA VAL A 189 4.83 4.46 13.44
C VAL A 189 4.74 5.57 12.40
N ARG A 190 4.15 6.69 12.79
CA ARG A 190 3.97 7.86 11.92
C ARG A 190 5.21 8.74 11.93
N ASN A 191 5.48 9.39 10.81
CA ASN A 191 6.52 10.42 10.72
C ASN A 191 5.97 11.74 11.28
N CYS A 192 6.00 11.88 12.61
CA CYS A 192 5.48 13.01 13.36
C CYS A 192 6.43 13.40 14.49
N ILE A 193 6.10 14.44 15.21
CA ILE A 193 6.84 14.85 16.40
C ILE A 193 6.49 13.88 17.54
N TYR A 194 7.51 13.28 18.18
CA TYR A 194 7.34 12.49 19.39
C TYR A 194 7.82 13.24 20.60
N GLN A 195 6.97 13.30 21.62
CA GLN A 195 7.27 13.94 22.90
C GLN A 195 7.02 12.93 24.03
N LYS A 196 7.78 13.07 25.11
CA LYS A 196 7.57 12.28 26.31
C LYS A 196 6.19 12.58 26.91
N MET A 197 5.45 11.54 27.23
CA MET A 197 4.19 11.64 27.98
C MET A 197 4.46 12.13 29.40
N ASP A 198 3.64 13.04 29.93
CA ASP A 198 3.75 13.49 31.33
C ASP A 198 3.62 12.27 32.26
N PRO A 199 4.60 12.04 33.14
CA PRO A 199 4.56 10.93 34.09
C PRO A 199 3.32 10.90 34.99
N LYS A 200 2.70 12.05 35.23
CA LYS A 200 1.52 12.19 36.12
C LYS A 200 0.19 12.09 35.38
N GLU A 201 0.20 12.35 34.08
CA GLU A 201 -1.03 12.36 33.28
C GLU A 201 -1.68 10.99 33.28
N ASN A 202 -2.91 10.90 33.81
CA ASN A 202 -3.71 9.68 33.86
C ASN A 202 -3.01 8.44 34.47
N ALA A 203 -1.91 8.61 35.22
CA ALA A 203 -1.12 7.52 35.76
C ALA A 203 -1.90 6.61 36.75
N GLN A 204 -2.97 7.12 37.35
CA GLN A 204 -3.85 6.39 38.27
C GLN A 204 -5.30 6.31 37.80
N SER A 205 -5.58 6.74 36.57
CA SER A 205 -6.95 6.73 36.00
C SER A 205 -7.24 5.42 35.29
N TRP A 206 -8.03 4.57 35.92
CA TRP A 206 -8.49 3.29 35.34
C TRP A 206 -9.60 3.47 34.31
N GLY A 207 -10.33 4.58 34.36
CA GLY A 207 -11.40 4.92 33.42
C GLY A 207 -10.93 5.63 32.15
N ASN A 208 -9.65 6.04 32.05
CA ASN A 208 -9.13 6.74 30.87
C ASN A 208 -8.50 5.75 29.87
N TRP A 209 -9.28 5.33 28.87
CA TRP A 209 -8.90 4.37 27.83
C TRP A 209 -8.53 5.10 26.53
N ASN A 210 -7.34 5.75 26.54
CA ASN A 210 -6.93 6.61 25.42
C ASN A 210 -5.56 6.24 24.83
N TYR A 211 -4.94 5.15 25.22
CA TYR A 211 -3.57 4.84 24.85
C TYR A 211 -3.49 3.54 24.05
N ILE A 212 -2.76 3.56 22.95
CA ILE A 212 -2.37 2.34 22.23
C ILE A 212 -1.16 1.74 22.93
N PHE A 213 -1.22 0.45 23.18
CA PHE A 213 -0.22 -0.25 23.97
C PHE A 213 0.55 -1.24 23.09
N TYR A 214 1.87 -1.06 23.07
CA TYR A 214 2.79 -1.96 22.37
C TYR A 214 3.80 -2.55 23.35
N ILE A 215 4.17 -3.81 23.11
CA ILE A 215 5.23 -4.51 23.84
C ILE A 215 6.23 -5.12 22.88
N ARG A 216 7.47 -5.23 23.31
CA ARG A 216 8.51 -6.00 22.65
C ARG A 216 8.93 -7.15 23.56
N LEU A 217 8.93 -8.37 23.03
CA LEU A 217 9.35 -9.57 23.73
C LEU A 217 10.80 -9.92 23.37
N ASP A 218 11.48 -10.60 24.28
CA ASP A 218 12.79 -11.20 24.06
C ASP A 218 12.75 -12.32 23.01
N ASN A 219 11.62 -13.05 22.93
CA ASN A 219 11.35 -14.07 21.93
C ASN A 219 9.85 -14.05 21.60
N PRO A 220 9.46 -14.04 20.32
CA PRO A 220 8.04 -14.05 19.90
C PRO A 220 7.23 -15.24 20.46
N LYS A 221 7.87 -16.39 20.71
CA LYS A 221 7.21 -17.57 21.28
C LYS A 221 6.75 -17.39 22.72
N ASN A 222 7.32 -16.44 23.44
CA ASN A 222 6.96 -16.15 24.83
C ASN A 222 5.63 -15.39 24.95
N VAL A 223 4.95 -15.11 23.85
CA VAL A 223 3.58 -14.56 23.83
C VAL A 223 2.57 -15.54 24.40
N GLU A 224 2.81 -16.86 24.24
CA GLU A 224 1.91 -17.88 24.75
C GLU A 224 1.87 -17.87 26.29
N GLY A 225 0.67 -17.80 26.85
CA GLY A 225 0.47 -17.78 28.30
C GLY A 225 0.77 -16.44 28.99
N LEU A 226 1.22 -15.40 28.26
CA LEU A 226 1.57 -14.11 28.85
C LEU A 226 0.36 -13.44 29.53
N PHE A 227 -0.81 -13.50 28.91
CA PHE A 227 -2.03 -12.97 29.49
C PHE A 227 -2.53 -13.78 30.69
N GLU A 228 -2.49 -15.11 30.62
CA GLU A 228 -2.90 -15.98 31.73
C GLU A 228 -1.96 -15.81 32.93
N ASN A 229 -0.67 -15.65 32.69
CA ASN A 229 0.29 -15.33 33.76
C ASN A 229 -0.01 -13.96 34.41
N PHE A 230 -0.28 -12.94 33.59
CA PHE A 230 -0.70 -11.63 34.11
C PHE A 230 -1.96 -11.75 34.95
N LYS A 231 -2.99 -12.41 34.47
CA LYS A 231 -4.29 -12.59 35.13
C LYS A 231 -4.14 -13.33 36.49
N ALA A 232 -3.25 -14.31 36.54
CA ALA A 232 -2.99 -15.08 37.79
C ALA A 232 -2.30 -14.27 38.88
N HIS A 233 -1.54 -13.24 38.53
CA HIS A 233 -0.73 -12.45 39.45
C HIS A 233 -1.23 -11.01 39.65
N PHE A 234 -2.21 -10.57 38.81
CA PHE A 234 -2.77 -9.22 38.92
C PHE A 234 -3.74 -9.14 40.10
N ASP A 235 -3.52 -8.18 40.99
CA ASP A 235 -4.44 -7.91 42.09
C ASP A 235 -5.56 -6.96 41.68
N PRO A 236 -6.81 -7.43 41.54
CA PRO A 236 -7.96 -6.57 41.18
C PRO A 236 -8.23 -5.45 42.22
N ALA A 237 -7.74 -5.56 43.44
CA ALA A 237 -7.91 -4.52 44.46
C ALA A 237 -7.14 -3.22 44.13
N LEU A 238 -6.21 -3.28 43.20
CA LEU A 238 -5.54 -2.09 42.65
C LEU A 238 -6.47 -1.19 41.85
N ILE A 239 -7.57 -1.73 41.33
CA ILE A 239 -8.57 -0.98 40.56
C ILE A 239 -9.43 -0.16 41.52
N LYS A 240 -9.16 1.15 41.58
CA LYS A 240 -9.86 2.07 42.49
C LYS A 240 -11.06 2.77 41.83
N ASP A 241 -11.31 2.52 40.58
CA ASP A 241 -12.32 3.17 39.79
C ASP A 241 -13.54 2.25 39.58
N ASN A 242 -14.72 2.67 40.03
CA ASN A 242 -15.96 1.91 39.88
C ASN A 242 -16.46 1.83 38.42
N SER A 243 -15.87 2.60 37.51
CA SER A 243 -16.18 2.56 36.09
C SER A 243 -15.59 1.36 35.35
N PHE A 244 -14.68 0.63 36.00
CA PHE A 244 -14.03 -0.54 35.45
C PHE A 244 -14.12 -1.72 36.40
N SER A 245 -14.67 -2.84 35.96
CA SER A 245 -14.74 -4.09 36.72
C SER A 245 -14.02 -5.20 35.97
N TRP A 246 -12.89 -5.65 36.54
CA TRP A 246 -12.13 -6.77 35.98
C TRP A 246 -12.89 -8.09 35.99
N GLY A 247 -13.66 -8.39 36.99
CA GLY A 247 -14.28 -9.70 37.18
C GLY A 247 -15.67 -9.90 36.57
N GLY A 248 -16.35 -8.83 36.18
CA GLY A 248 -17.74 -8.88 35.68
C GLY A 248 -17.88 -8.68 34.16
N SER A 249 -16.85 -8.21 33.51
CA SER A 249 -16.90 -7.83 32.07
C SER A 249 -16.38 -8.88 31.11
N GLY A 250 -15.90 -10.05 31.59
CA GLY A 250 -15.29 -11.07 30.70
C GLY A 250 -14.09 -10.57 29.89
N MET A 251 -13.45 -9.45 30.33
CA MET A 251 -12.35 -8.84 29.59
C MET A 251 -11.16 -9.78 29.47
N THR A 252 -10.63 -9.90 28.25
CA THR A 252 -9.38 -10.61 27.94
C THR A 252 -8.44 -9.70 27.15
N PHE A 253 -7.17 -10.07 27.05
CA PHE A 253 -6.24 -9.41 26.15
C PHE A 253 -5.97 -10.28 24.94
N ARG A 254 -6.01 -9.64 23.76
CA ARG A 254 -5.42 -10.18 22.56
C ARG A 254 -4.07 -9.53 22.35
N ILE A 255 -3.01 -10.34 22.34
CA ILE A 255 -1.65 -9.89 22.07
C ILE A 255 -1.41 -10.16 20.59
N ASN A 256 -1.55 -9.12 19.79
CA ASN A 256 -1.62 -9.22 18.34
C ASN A 256 -0.25 -8.89 17.73
N PRO A 257 0.39 -9.78 16.94
CA PRO A 257 1.64 -9.48 16.25
C PRO A 257 1.50 -8.20 15.41
N LEU A 258 2.51 -7.33 15.45
CA LEU A 258 2.45 -6.02 14.79
C LEU A 258 2.08 -6.09 13.30
N PRO A 259 2.60 -7.05 12.48
CA PRO A 259 2.19 -7.18 11.08
C PRO A 259 0.73 -7.59 10.87
N ASP A 260 0.08 -8.18 11.88
CA ASP A 260 -1.32 -8.61 11.79
C ASP A 260 -2.31 -7.51 12.22
N VAL A 261 -1.82 -6.47 12.92
CA VAL A 261 -2.61 -5.32 13.35
C VAL A 261 -3.31 -4.64 12.17
N HIS A 262 -2.63 -4.50 11.06
CA HIS A 262 -3.16 -3.92 9.82
C HIS A 262 -4.38 -4.66 9.27
N TYR A 263 -4.48 -5.97 9.51
CA TYR A 263 -5.58 -6.82 9.05
C TYR A 263 -6.67 -7.05 10.10
N THR A 264 -6.49 -6.56 11.31
CA THR A 264 -7.44 -6.71 12.41
C THR A 264 -8.49 -5.60 12.34
N THR A 265 -9.73 -5.94 12.00
CA THR A 265 -10.82 -4.97 11.78
C THR A 265 -11.89 -4.97 12.85
N ASP A 266 -11.83 -5.88 13.83
CA ASP A 266 -12.82 -6.11 14.87
C ASP A 266 -12.55 -5.34 16.18
N VAL A 267 -11.70 -4.30 16.11
CA VAL A 267 -11.37 -3.41 17.24
C VAL A 267 -11.84 -1.99 17.00
N LYS A 268 -12.43 -1.41 18.03
CA LYS A 268 -12.85 0.00 18.08
C LYS A 268 -11.65 0.90 18.45
N TYR A 269 -11.74 2.19 18.15
CA TYR A 269 -10.75 3.21 18.50
C TYR A 269 -9.34 2.95 17.93
N ASP A 270 -9.27 2.28 16.80
CA ASP A 270 -8.04 2.01 16.09
C ASP A 270 -7.79 3.02 14.97
N GLN A 271 -6.66 3.72 15.03
CA GLN A 271 -6.26 4.69 14.02
C GLN A 271 -5.25 4.13 13.00
N THR A 272 -4.88 2.85 13.14
CA THR A 272 -4.02 2.18 12.17
C THR A 272 -4.78 1.98 10.86
N PRO A 273 -4.22 2.33 9.70
CA PRO A 273 -4.81 1.99 8.40
C PRO A 273 -5.15 0.50 8.32
N LYS A 274 -6.32 0.18 7.79
CA LYS A 274 -6.82 -1.20 7.74
C LYS A 274 -6.89 -1.73 6.33
N ALA A 275 -6.50 -2.99 6.18
CA ALA A 275 -6.69 -3.77 4.98
C ALA A 275 -7.40 -5.11 5.28
N SER A 276 -7.92 -5.73 4.24
CA SER A 276 -8.48 -7.07 4.34
C SER A 276 -7.65 -8.04 3.50
N ARG A 277 -7.23 -9.15 4.08
CA ARG A 277 -6.54 -10.23 3.34
C ARG A 277 -7.37 -10.73 2.15
N GLN A 278 -8.70 -10.75 2.30
CA GLN A 278 -9.60 -11.11 1.22
C GLN A 278 -9.56 -10.08 0.08
N THR A 279 -9.59 -8.79 0.42
CA THR A 279 -9.46 -7.70 -0.58
C THR A 279 -8.14 -7.78 -1.32
N LEU A 280 -7.03 -8.07 -0.63
CA LEU A 280 -5.72 -8.26 -1.27
C LEU A 280 -5.71 -9.42 -2.27
N MET A 281 -6.29 -10.56 -1.91
CA MET A 281 -6.41 -11.70 -2.84
C MET A 281 -7.25 -11.35 -4.06
N ILE A 282 -8.33 -10.58 -3.88
CA ILE A 282 -9.17 -10.10 -4.98
C ILE A 282 -8.38 -9.14 -5.88
N LEU A 283 -7.66 -8.17 -5.31
CA LEU A 283 -6.82 -7.24 -6.08
C LEU A 283 -5.75 -7.98 -6.88
N PHE A 284 -5.08 -8.95 -6.27
CA PHE A 284 -4.09 -9.79 -6.94
C PHE A 284 -4.70 -10.58 -8.09
N ALA A 285 -5.87 -11.18 -7.88
CA ALA A 285 -6.60 -11.90 -8.93
C ALA A 285 -7.00 -10.96 -10.08
N ILE A 286 -7.50 -9.75 -9.78
CA ILE A 286 -7.84 -8.73 -10.78
C ILE A 286 -6.60 -8.34 -11.59
N ALA A 287 -5.46 -8.13 -10.95
CA ALA A 287 -4.21 -7.78 -11.63
C ALA A 287 -3.81 -8.87 -12.65
N ILE A 288 -3.88 -10.15 -12.26
CA ILE A 288 -3.61 -11.27 -13.17
C ILE A 288 -4.61 -11.30 -14.33
N VAL A 289 -5.90 -11.16 -14.04
CA VAL A 289 -6.97 -11.17 -15.06
C VAL A 289 -6.76 -10.06 -16.10
N ILE A 290 -6.37 -8.86 -15.68
CA ILE A 290 -6.09 -7.73 -16.58
C ILE A 290 -4.97 -8.10 -17.56
N VAL A 291 -3.86 -8.67 -17.09
CA VAL A 291 -2.73 -9.08 -17.97
C VAL A 291 -3.14 -10.20 -18.91
N VAL A 292 -3.91 -11.18 -18.43
CA VAL A 292 -4.43 -12.29 -19.26
C VAL A 292 -5.34 -11.75 -20.36
N ILE A 293 -6.30 -10.87 -20.04
CA ILE A 293 -7.19 -10.24 -21.01
C ILE A 293 -6.37 -9.47 -22.06
N ALA A 294 -5.36 -8.71 -21.64
CA ALA A 294 -4.49 -7.98 -22.54
C ALA A 294 -3.71 -8.90 -23.49
N GLY A 295 -3.19 -10.03 -22.97
CA GLY A 295 -2.54 -11.07 -23.78
C GLY A 295 -3.49 -11.73 -24.80
N ILE A 296 -4.71 -12.05 -24.38
CA ILE A 296 -5.77 -12.56 -25.25
C ILE A 296 -6.10 -11.53 -26.36
N ASN A 297 -6.24 -10.27 -25.98
CA ASN A 297 -6.54 -9.18 -26.93
C ASN A 297 -5.41 -9.04 -27.95
N PHE A 298 -4.16 -9.06 -27.51
CA PHE A 298 -3.00 -9.06 -28.39
C PHE A 298 -3.01 -10.23 -29.38
N THR A 299 -3.30 -11.45 -28.89
CA THR A 299 -3.42 -12.67 -29.72
C THR A 299 -4.53 -12.53 -30.76
N ASN A 300 -5.69 -12.01 -30.37
CA ASN A 300 -6.82 -11.80 -31.27
C ASN A 300 -6.48 -10.79 -32.38
N PHE A 301 -5.86 -9.65 -32.04
CA PHE A 301 -5.42 -8.67 -33.03
C PHE A 301 -4.34 -9.21 -33.98
N SER A 302 -3.32 -9.91 -33.42
CA SER A 302 -2.27 -10.52 -34.22
C SER A 302 -2.83 -11.54 -35.22
N THR A 303 -3.80 -12.35 -34.76
CA THR A 303 -4.47 -13.35 -35.61
C THR A 303 -5.37 -12.67 -36.68
N ALA A 304 -6.04 -11.58 -36.34
CA ALA A 304 -6.87 -10.82 -37.31
C ALA A 304 -6.05 -10.23 -38.47
N LEU A 305 -4.77 -9.93 -38.25
CA LEU A 305 -3.83 -9.45 -39.27
C LEU A 305 -3.28 -10.57 -40.18
N THR A 306 -3.56 -11.84 -39.88
CA THR A 306 -3.07 -12.99 -40.66
C THR A 306 -3.33 -12.86 -42.17
N PRO A 307 -4.56 -12.52 -42.67
CA PRO A 307 -4.82 -12.44 -44.12
C PRO A 307 -3.90 -11.46 -44.83
N MET A 308 -3.50 -10.40 -44.16
CA MET A 308 -2.65 -9.35 -44.73
C MET A 308 -1.16 -9.72 -44.71
N ARG A 309 -0.73 -10.58 -43.78
CA ARG A 309 0.69 -10.97 -43.54
C ARG A 309 1.05 -12.28 -44.24
N ILE A 310 0.07 -13.15 -44.46
CA ILE A 310 0.31 -14.52 -44.89
C ILE A 310 0.98 -14.61 -46.27
N LYS A 311 0.68 -13.67 -47.20
CA LYS A 311 1.35 -13.61 -48.52
C LYS A 311 2.86 -13.40 -48.35
N SER A 312 3.27 -12.44 -47.52
CA SER A 312 4.68 -12.14 -47.28
C SER A 312 5.41 -13.31 -46.59
N ILE A 313 4.74 -13.99 -45.66
CA ILE A 313 5.29 -15.15 -44.95
C ILE A 313 5.49 -16.31 -45.94
N ASN A 314 4.52 -16.61 -46.79
CA ASN A 314 4.62 -17.69 -47.76
C ASN A 314 5.61 -17.39 -48.91
N THR A 315 5.77 -16.13 -49.29
CA THR A 315 6.86 -15.73 -50.19
C THR A 315 8.24 -16.04 -49.61
N GLN A 316 8.43 -15.76 -48.30
CA GLN A 316 9.69 -16.12 -47.61
C GLN A 316 9.91 -17.63 -47.59
N LYS A 317 8.88 -18.44 -47.41
CA LYS A 317 8.99 -19.92 -47.47
C LYS A 317 9.40 -20.39 -48.87
N VAL A 318 8.76 -19.86 -49.91
CA VAL A 318 9.09 -20.21 -51.30
C VAL A 318 10.54 -19.85 -51.65
N LEU A 319 11.06 -18.75 -51.08
CA LEU A 319 12.48 -18.32 -51.24
C LEU A 319 13.45 -19.13 -50.34
N GLY A 320 12.99 -20.22 -49.72
CA GLY A 320 13.85 -21.12 -48.96
C GLY A 320 13.97 -20.78 -47.44
N GLY A 321 13.17 -19.87 -46.93
CA GLY A 321 13.14 -19.55 -45.50
C GLY A 321 12.63 -20.73 -44.67
N LYS A 322 13.39 -21.16 -43.66
CA LYS A 322 12.97 -22.22 -42.72
C LYS A 322 11.80 -21.73 -41.85
N GLU A 323 10.76 -22.54 -41.70
CA GLU A 323 9.57 -22.21 -40.89
C GLU A 323 9.91 -21.84 -39.44
N SER A 324 10.88 -22.53 -38.82
CA SER A 324 11.32 -22.25 -37.47
C SER A 324 11.90 -20.84 -37.29
N VAL A 325 12.66 -20.37 -38.31
CA VAL A 325 13.23 -19.01 -38.29
C VAL A 325 12.14 -17.96 -38.43
N ILE A 326 11.14 -18.22 -39.28
CA ILE A 326 10.00 -17.32 -39.47
C ILE A 326 9.14 -17.27 -38.21
N ARG A 327 8.86 -18.42 -37.57
CA ARG A 327 8.13 -18.50 -36.28
C ARG A 327 8.86 -17.72 -35.19
N PHE A 328 10.17 -17.95 -35.04
CA PHE A 328 10.98 -17.24 -34.08
C PHE A 328 10.96 -15.72 -34.31
N ALA A 329 11.05 -15.28 -35.55
CA ALA A 329 10.98 -13.86 -35.88
C ALA A 329 9.61 -13.23 -35.50
N LEU A 330 8.49 -13.96 -35.73
CA LEU A 330 7.16 -13.51 -35.34
C LEU A 330 6.96 -13.44 -33.83
N ILE A 331 7.46 -14.44 -33.09
CA ILE A 331 7.42 -14.44 -31.62
C ILE A 331 8.29 -13.29 -31.07
N LEU A 332 9.49 -13.11 -31.62
CA LEU A 332 10.35 -12.02 -31.18
C LEU A 332 9.72 -10.64 -31.45
N GLU A 333 9.03 -10.48 -32.57
CA GLU A 333 8.23 -9.28 -32.84
C GLU A 333 7.17 -9.01 -31.78
N ALA A 334 6.43 -10.06 -31.37
CA ALA A 334 5.43 -9.97 -30.33
C ALA A 334 6.05 -9.57 -28.97
N VAL A 335 7.16 -10.17 -28.60
CA VAL A 335 7.93 -9.82 -27.38
C VAL A 335 8.40 -8.37 -27.42
N LEU A 336 8.93 -7.90 -28.56
CA LEU A 336 9.38 -6.51 -28.70
C LEU A 336 8.21 -5.51 -28.56
N ILE A 337 7.05 -5.81 -29.15
CA ILE A 337 5.84 -5.00 -28.97
C ILE A 337 5.43 -4.96 -27.50
N SER A 338 5.45 -6.09 -26.80
CA SER A 338 5.14 -6.17 -25.38
C SER A 338 6.10 -5.36 -24.52
N ILE A 339 7.42 -5.41 -24.81
CA ILE A 339 8.43 -4.60 -24.11
C ILE A 339 8.18 -3.09 -24.35
N ILE A 340 7.91 -2.68 -25.58
CA ILE A 340 7.58 -1.28 -25.89
C ILE A 340 6.34 -0.85 -25.12
N SER A 341 5.32 -1.70 -25.06
CA SER A 341 4.10 -1.45 -24.29
C SER A 341 4.38 -1.35 -22.78
N TYR A 342 5.27 -2.18 -22.26
CA TYR A 342 5.71 -2.11 -20.87
C TYR A 342 6.42 -0.79 -20.54
N LEU A 343 7.35 -0.35 -21.39
CA LEU A 343 8.04 0.93 -21.20
C LEU A 343 7.06 2.12 -21.22
N LEU A 344 6.08 2.06 -22.13
CA LEU A 344 5.01 3.06 -22.16
C LEU A 344 4.10 2.94 -20.92
N GLY A 345 3.86 1.72 -20.42
CA GLY A 345 3.15 1.47 -19.17
C GLY A 345 3.86 2.10 -17.96
N LEU A 346 5.18 1.98 -17.86
CA LEU A 346 5.97 2.67 -16.83
C LEU A 346 5.83 4.20 -16.91
N LEU A 347 5.82 4.75 -18.13
CA LEU A 347 5.56 6.18 -18.32
C LEU A 347 4.16 6.58 -17.83
N LEU A 348 3.14 5.75 -18.08
CA LEU A 348 1.78 6.00 -17.59
C LEU A 348 1.73 5.96 -16.06
N VAL A 349 2.41 5.02 -15.41
CA VAL A 349 2.53 4.97 -13.94
C VAL A 349 3.20 6.23 -13.40
N TYR A 350 4.29 6.68 -14.03
CA TYR A 350 4.97 7.93 -13.64
C TYR A 350 4.05 9.15 -13.75
N ILE A 351 3.24 9.23 -14.81
CA ILE A 351 2.26 10.29 -14.99
C ILE A 351 1.15 10.18 -13.93
N ALA A 352 0.63 8.96 -13.69
CA ALA A 352 -0.41 8.72 -12.68
C ALA A 352 0.01 9.18 -11.30
N GLY A 353 1.29 8.98 -10.93
CA GLY A 353 1.85 9.46 -9.66
C GLY A 353 1.87 10.98 -9.48
N LYS A 354 1.63 11.76 -10.56
CA LYS A 354 1.54 13.22 -10.54
C LYS A 354 0.09 13.75 -10.67
N THR A 355 -0.88 12.87 -10.69
CA THR A 355 -2.31 13.19 -10.84
C THR A 355 -3.08 12.80 -9.59
N GLU A 356 -4.37 13.16 -9.55
CA GLU A 356 -5.30 12.77 -8.47
C GLU A 356 -5.43 11.23 -8.31
N ILE A 357 -4.99 10.45 -9.29
CA ILE A 357 -4.95 8.98 -9.17
C ILE A 357 -4.04 8.56 -8.01
N ALA A 358 -3.00 9.33 -7.72
CA ALA A 358 -2.10 9.06 -6.60
C ALA A 358 -2.81 9.09 -5.24
N SER A 359 -3.87 9.88 -5.08
CA SER A 359 -4.65 9.95 -3.84
C SER A 359 -5.54 8.73 -3.60
N LEU A 360 -5.81 7.93 -4.63
CA LEU A 360 -6.61 6.71 -4.55
C LEU A 360 -5.81 5.49 -4.07
N ILE A 361 -4.48 5.61 -4.01
CA ILE A 361 -3.55 4.52 -3.68
C ILE A 361 -2.75 4.94 -2.45
N ASN A 362 -2.74 4.10 -1.40
CA ASN A 362 -1.98 4.37 -0.19
C ASN A 362 -0.47 4.15 -0.39
N ALA A 363 -0.11 3.29 -1.33
CA ALA A 363 1.29 3.02 -1.69
C ALA A 363 1.96 4.27 -2.31
N ASP A 364 3.26 4.39 -2.13
CA ASP A 364 4.07 5.34 -2.89
C ASP A 364 4.17 4.90 -4.35
N ILE A 365 3.78 5.76 -5.29
CA ILE A 365 3.80 5.44 -6.74
C ILE A 365 5.20 5.71 -7.34
N SER A 366 6.23 5.87 -6.52
CA SER A 366 7.60 6.05 -6.99
C SER A 366 8.20 4.75 -7.53
N LEU A 367 8.52 4.69 -8.82
CA LEU A 367 9.13 3.50 -9.45
C LEU A 367 10.47 3.13 -8.84
N SER A 368 11.20 4.09 -8.29
CA SER A 368 12.51 3.87 -7.65
C SER A 368 12.40 3.09 -6.34
N MET A 369 11.27 3.19 -5.64
CA MET A 369 11.02 2.46 -4.41
C MET A 369 10.64 0.99 -4.66
N HIS A 370 10.09 0.69 -5.85
CA HIS A 370 9.53 -0.62 -6.22
C HIS A 370 10.36 -1.32 -7.32
N ILE A 371 11.70 -1.28 -7.24
CA ILE A 371 12.59 -1.86 -8.28
C ILE A 371 12.31 -3.35 -8.49
N GLY A 372 12.04 -4.11 -7.42
CA GLY A 372 11.68 -5.53 -7.51
C GLY A 372 10.43 -5.77 -8.33
N LEU A 373 9.37 -4.97 -8.11
CA LEU A 373 8.13 -5.03 -8.85
C LEU A 373 8.32 -4.62 -10.32
N VAL A 374 9.11 -3.59 -10.58
CA VAL A 374 9.46 -3.14 -11.95
C VAL A 374 10.15 -4.28 -12.71
N LEU A 375 11.13 -4.95 -12.11
CA LEU A 375 11.82 -6.09 -12.74
C LEU A 375 10.91 -7.31 -12.93
N ALA A 376 10.08 -7.63 -11.94
CA ALA A 376 9.09 -8.70 -12.06
C ALA A 376 8.09 -8.43 -13.18
N THR A 377 7.59 -7.21 -13.30
CA THR A 377 6.67 -6.82 -14.37
C THR A 377 7.34 -6.81 -15.74
N ALA A 378 8.64 -6.46 -15.83
CA ALA A 378 9.42 -6.61 -17.06
C ALA A 378 9.45 -8.07 -17.53
N PHE A 379 9.69 -9.01 -16.61
CA PHE A 379 9.63 -10.43 -16.92
C PHE A 379 8.23 -10.87 -17.35
N ILE A 380 7.18 -10.42 -16.65
CA ILE A 380 5.78 -10.70 -17.02
C ILE A 380 5.48 -10.17 -18.41
N SER A 381 5.98 -8.99 -18.79
CA SER A 381 5.77 -8.44 -20.13
C SER A 381 6.41 -9.29 -21.21
N ILE A 382 7.63 -9.79 -20.98
CA ILE A 382 8.32 -10.71 -21.90
C ILE A 382 7.53 -12.02 -22.04
N ALA A 383 7.09 -12.60 -20.90
CA ALA A 383 6.29 -13.82 -20.87
C ALA A 383 4.95 -13.64 -21.61
N THR A 384 4.27 -12.51 -21.39
CA THR A 384 3.01 -12.18 -22.07
C THR A 384 3.22 -12.07 -23.58
N GLY A 385 4.25 -11.34 -24.04
CA GLY A 385 4.59 -11.22 -25.46
C GLY A 385 4.92 -12.57 -26.11
N PHE A 386 5.66 -13.42 -25.38
CA PHE A 386 6.01 -14.76 -25.83
C PHE A 386 4.76 -15.66 -25.95
N LEU A 387 3.97 -15.80 -24.90
CA LEU A 387 2.78 -16.65 -24.85
C LEU A 387 1.72 -16.20 -25.87
N ALA A 388 1.44 -14.91 -25.90
CA ALA A 388 0.45 -14.33 -26.83
C ALA A 388 0.92 -14.37 -28.30
N GLY A 389 2.24 -14.40 -28.53
CA GLY A 389 2.84 -14.50 -29.88
C GLY A 389 2.91 -15.93 -30.43
N ILE A 390 2.92 -16.97 -29.57
CA ILE A 390 3.05 -18.36 -30.00
C ILE A 390 1.94 -18.75 -30.97
N TYR A 391 0.68 -18.59 -30.57
CA TYR A 391 -0.45 -19.03 -31.37
C TYR A 391 -0.50 -18.35 -32.76
N PRO A 392 -0.42 -17.01 -32.89
CA PRO A 392 -0.38 -16.37 -34.20
C PRO A 392 0.81 -16.82 -35.06
N ALA A 393 1.99 -17.00 -34.47
CA ALA A 393 3.19 -17.43 -35.20
C ALA A 393 3.02 -18.82 -35.81
N TYR A 394 2.54 -19.79 -35.02
CA TYR A 394 2.25 -21.13 -35.53
C TYR A 394 1.12 -21.12 -36.55
N TYR A 395 0.05 -20.38 -36.28
CA TYR A 395 -1.09 -20.28 -37.18
C TYR A 395 -0.71 -19.69 -38.54
N MET A 396 0.04 -18.59 -38.58
CA MET A 396 0.47 -17.95 -39.81
C MET A 396 1.43 -18.83 -40.65
N THR A 397 2.23 -19.66 -39.99
CA THR A 397 3.20 -20.52 -40.68
C THR A 397 2.65 -21.89 -41.06
N SER A 398 1.48 -22.30 -40.61
CA SER A 398 0.88 -23.61 -40.96
C SER A 398 0.31 -23.69 -42.36
N PHE A 399 0.12 -22.56 -43.08
CA PHE A 399 -0.51 -22.53 -44.39
C PHE A 399 0.49 -22.93 -45.49
N PRO A 400 0.07 -23.85 -46.40
CA PRO A 400 0.88 -24.21 -47.55
C PRO A 400 0.94 -23.06 -48.60
N PRO A 401 2.13 -22.77 -49.14
CA PRO A 401 2.34 -21.65 -50.08
C PRO A 401 1.42 -21.69 -51.31
N ALA A 402 1.15 -22.91 -51.82
CA ALA A 402 0.34 -23.10 -53.03
C ALA A 402 -1.11 -22.58 -52.90
N LEU A 403 -1.71 -22.75 -51.69
CA LEU A 403 -3.08 -22.27 -51.43
C LEU A 403 -3.14 -20.73 -51.30
N VAL A 404 -2.13 -20.17 -50.69
CA VAL A 404 -2.09 -18.70 -50.44
C VAL A 404 -1.82 -17.91 -51.70
N LEU A 405 -1.00 -18.42 -52.57
CA LEU A 405 -0.66 -17.74 -53.85
C LEU A 405 -1.80 -17.81 -54.87
N LYS A 406 -2.71 -18.81 -54.81
CA LYS A 406 -3.90 -18.91 -55.64
C LYS A 406 -5.06 -17.97 -55.23
N GLY A 407 -4.92 -17.22 -54.14
CA GLY A 407 -5.86 -16.16 -53.73
C GLY A 407 -7.13 -16.62 -52.98
N SER A 408 -7.34 -17.94 -52.79
CA SER A 408 -8.47 -18.50 -52.01
C SER A 408 -8.08 -18.71 -50.54
N PHE A 409 -8.05 -17.62 -49.79
CA PHE A 409 -7.68 -17.67 -48.37
C PHE A 409 -8.79 -17.12 -47.45
N GLY A 410 -9.30 -17.97 -46.59
CA GLY A 410 -10.17 -17.64 -45.46
C GLY A 410 -9.66 -18.23 -44.17
N LEU A 411 -10.04 -17.65 -43.03
CA LEU A 411 -9.76 -18.23 -41.72
C LEU A 411 -10.30 -19.66 -41.65
N SER A 412 -9.48 -20.63 -41.19
CA SER A 412 -9.94 -21.99 -40.99
C SER A 412 -11.07 -22.03 -39.97
N PRO A 413 -12.05 -22.96 -40.07
CA PRO A 413 -13.14 -23.08 -39.09
C PRO A 413 -12.64 -23.19 -37.64
N LYS A 414 -11.58 -23.96 -37.40
CA LYS A 414 -10.94 -24.13 -36.07
C LYS A 414 -10.33 -22.82 -35.54
N GLY A 415 -9.66 -22.05 -36.40
CA GLY A 415 -9.10 -20.75 -36.00
C GLY A 415 -10.18 -19.72 -35.68
N ARG A 416 -11.33 -19.76 -36.35
CA ARG A 416 -12.49 -18.93 -36.01
C ARG A 416 -13.11 -19.30 -34.68
N GLN A 417 -13.28 -20.60 -34.40
CA GLN A 417 -13.83 -21.09 -33.14
C GLN A 417 -12.96 -20.66 -31.93
N LEU A 418 -11.63 -20.87 -32.01
CA LEU A 418 -10.73 -20.48 -30.93
C LEU A 418 -10.79 -18.97 -30.67
N ARG A 419 -10.74 -18.15 -31.73
CA ARG A 419 -10.86 -16.69 -31.58
C ARG A 419 -12.19 -16.28 -30.94
N ASN A 420 -13.31 -16.89 -31.35
CA ASN A 420 -14.61 -16.60 -30.76
C ASN A 420 -14.69 -17.00 -29.29
N ALA A 421 -14.08 -18.14 -28.91
CA ALA A 421 -13.98 -18.58 -27.52
C ALA A 421 -13.14 -17.59 -26.68
N LEU A 422 -11.97 -17.18 -27.18
CA LEU A 422 -11.13 -16.18 -26.50
C LEU A 422 -11.84 -14.82 -26.33
N ILE A 423 -12.56 -14.37 -27.34
CA ILE A 423 -13.39 -13.16 -27.26
C ILE A 423 -14.52 -13.34 -26.25
N GLY A 424 -15.18 -14.50 -26.21
CA GLY A 424 -16.21 -14.82 -25.23
C GLY A 424 -15.69 -14.73 -23.79
N VAL A 425 -14.56 -15.38 -23.51
CA VAL A 425 -13.90 -15.31 -22.18
C VAL A 425 -13.55 -13.87 -21.81
N GLN A 426 -12.99 -13.09 -22.76
CA GLN A 426 -12.65 -11.70 -22.54
C GLN A 426 -13.89 -10.84 -22.20
N TYR A 427 -15.02 -11.04 -22.90
CA TYR A 427 -16.24 -10.29 -22.61
C TYR A 427 -16.80 -10.66 -21.23
N VAL A 428 -16.84 -11.94 -20.87
CA VAL A 428 -17.31 -12.37 -19.55
C VAL A 428 -16.47 -11.72 -18.44
N ALA A 429 -15.14 -11.77 -18.55
CA ALA A 429 -14.25 -11.16 -17.57
C ALA A 429 -14.41 -9.63 -17.53
N SER A 430 -14.48 -8.96 -18.69
CA SER A 430 -14.64 -7.49 -18.77
C SER A 430 -15.98 -7.04 -18.18
N PHE A 431 -17.08 -7.72 -18.50
CA PHE A 431 -18.38 -7.41 -17.91
C PHE A 431 -18.39 -7.66 -16.40
N GLY A 432 -17.77 -8.75 -15.94
CA GLY A 432 -17.62 -9.02 -14.49
C GLY A 432 -16.91 -7.88 -13.77
N LEU A 433 -15.80 -7.40 -14.34
CA LEU A 433 -15.05 -6.28 -13.77
C LEU A 433 -15.83 -4.95 -13.80
N ILE A 434 -16.53 -4.64 -14.91
CA ILE A 434 -17.35 -3.42 -15.04
C ILE A 434 -18.50 -3.47 -14.03
N ILE A 435 -19.22 -4.58 -13.94
CA ILE A 435 -20.33 -4.76 -13.00
C ILE A 435 -19.81 -4.59 -11.57
N GLY A 436 -18.72 -5.29 -11.20
CA GLY A 436 -18.12 -5.18 -9.87
C GLY A 436 -17.73 -3.74 -9.53
N ALA A 437 -17.02 -3.06 -10.42
CA ALA A 437 -16.62 -1.66 -10.23
C ALA A 437 -17.83 -0.72 -10.10
N THR A 438 -18.87 -0.94 -10.91
CA THR A 438 -20.12 -0.14 -10.86
C THR A 438 -20.84 -0.33 -9.51
N PHE A 439 -20.95 -1.58 -9.03
CA PHE A 439 -21.55 -1.83 -7.71
C PHE A 439 -20.75 -1.20 -6.57
N MET A 440 -19.42 -1.31 -6.60
CA MET A 440 -18.56 -0.66 -5.58
C MET A 440 -18.72 0.86 -5.61
N TYR A 441 -18.76 1.46 -6.81
CA TYR A 441 -18.99 2.90 -6.95
C TYR A 441 -20.37 3.32 -6.40
N LEU A 442 -21.43 2.60 -6.77
CA LEU A 442 -22.79 2.89 -6.30
C LEU A 442 -22.93 2.72 -4.78
N GLN A 443 -22.28 1.69 -4.21
CA GLN A 443 -22.28 1.48 -2.77
C GLN A 443 -21.55 2.62 -2.05
N ASN A 444 -20.39 3.03 -2.54
CA ASN A 444 -19.66 4.16 -1.97
C ASN A 444 -20.47 5.48 -2.08
N TYR A 445 -21.05 5.73 -3.26
CA TYR A 445 -21.94 6.88 -3.47
C TYR A 445 -23.12 6.87 -2.52
N TYR A 446 -23.77 5.72 -2.33
CA TYR A 446 -24.87 5.56 -1.39
C TYR A 446 -24.43 5.87 0.05
N MET A 447 -23.31 5.30 0.51
CA MET A 447 -22.78 5.56 1.86
C MET A 447 -22.46 7.04 2.10
N GLN A 448 -21.89 7.73 1.10
CA GLN A 448 -21.56 9.16 1.22
C GLN A 448 -22.79 10.07 1.23
N ASN A 449 -23.88 9.67 0.58
CA ASN A 449 -25.08 10.47 0.43
C ASN A 449 -26.26 9.99 1.31
N THR A 450 -26.07 8.95 2.12
CA THR A 450 -27.10 8.49 3.04
C THR A 450 -27.37 9.56 4.10
N PRO A 451 -28.64 9.96 4.32
CA PRO A 451 -28.97 10.92 5.35
C PRO A 451 -28.63 10.35 6.73
N LEU A 452 -27.77 11.04 7.46
CA LEU A 452 -27.33 10.65 8.81
C LEU A 452 -28.35 10.99 9.90
N GLY A 453 -29.54 11.49 9.53
CA GLY A 453 -30.58 11.94 10.49
C GLY A 453 -30.33 13.33 11.05
N TYR A 454 -29.27 14.01 10.62
CA TYR A 454 -28.97 15.40 10.94
C TYR A 454 -28.46 16.14 9.68
N ASP A 455 -28.66 17.46 9.66
CA ASP A 455 -28.19 18.31 8.57
C ASP A 455 -26.67 18.58 8.71
N LYS A 456 -25.89 18.10 7.77
CA LYS A 456 -24.42 18.27 7.77
C LYS A 456 -23.99 19.73 7.63
N ASP A 457 -24.80 20.53 6.95
CA ASP A 457 -24.49 21.93 6.67
C ASP A 457 -24.88 22.85 7.86
N CYS A 458 -25.69 22.35 8.79
CA CYS A 458 -26.10 23.05 10.02
C CYS A 458 -25.23 22.76 11.24
N LEU A 459 -24.24 21.92 11.17
CA LEU A 459 -23.35 21.59 12.30
C LEU A 459 -22.18 22.58 12.47
N LEU A 460 -22.39 23.84 12.16
CA LEU A 460 -21.59 24.94 12.73
C LEU A 460 -22.05 25.14 14.18
N TYR A 461 -21.60 24.25 15.06
CA TYR A 461 -21.80 24.43 16.47
C TYR A 461 -20.91 25.58 16.94
N THR A 462 -21.46 26.77 16.97
CA THR A 462 -20.94 27.83 17.82
C THR A 462 -21.27 27.42 19.25
N SER A 463 -20.27 26.98 20.00
CA SER A 463 -20.39 27.05 21.48
C SER A 463 -20.83 28.47 21.79
N PRO A 464 -21.96 28.66 22.57
CA PRO A 464 -22.42 30.01 22.90
C PRO A 464 -21.24 30.73 23.56
N SER A 465 -20.81 31.81 22.94
CA SER A 465 -19.78 32.67 23.53
C SER A 465 -20.32 33.17 24.87
N PRO A 466 -19.49 33.25 25.91
CA PRO A 466 -19.92 33.87 27.18
C PRO A 466 -20.47 35.29 27.01
N ARG A 467 -20.31 35.91 25.84
CA ARG A 467 -20.87 37.22 25.49
C ARG A 467 -22.33 37.19 25.00
N ASP A 468 -22.84 36.01 24.67
CA ASP A 468 -24.23 35.86 24.19
C ASP A 468 -25.25 35.63 25.35
N CYS A 469 -24.76 35.71 26.59
CA CYS A 469 -25.56 35.56 27.82
C CYS A 469 -25.69 36.88 28.60
N SER A 470 -25.60 38.04 27.95
CA SER A 470 -25.83 39.36 28.59
C SER A 470 -27.09 40.01 28.07
#